data_5dd7ac629b1796aad9d54128ba711961
#
_entry.id   5dd7ac629b1796aad9d54128ba711961
#
_cell.length_a   1.000
_cell.length_b   1.000
_cell.length_c   1.000
_cell.angle_alpha   90.00
_cell.angle_beta   90.00
_cell.angle_gamma   90.00
#
_symmetry.space_group_name_H-M   'P 1'
#
loop_
_entity.id
_entity.type
_entity.pdbx_description
1 polymer ?
#
loop_
_entity_poly.entity_id
_entity_poly.type
_entity_poly.pdbx_seq_one_letter_code
_entity_poly.pdbx_strand_id
1 'polypeptide(L)'
;MSPRRPVLVALGAAAALAAGCGGGRSQTATTTGASSHGAGRATRTPAERVLSGGLRPGRIPPLLDRRDVYAAGRPGRLASWVRGDPARVYVPNSKSNTVDVIDQRTGRIVDHFAVGGLPQHVTPSWDLRTLWVTNDLGNSLTPIDAHTGRHGAPVPVLDPYNLYFTADGRRAIVVAEAHRELDFRTPHSMRLTKALHMPQCAGVDHMDYTADGRRALVSCEFAGRMVVVDLVHERVIKTIALSHMAMPQDVKLSPDGRTFYVADMATGGVWLVDARTMRKLRFERTGRGAHGLYPSRDSKLLYVSNRSEGSITLISFRTRRPVRKWRLPGGGSPDMGGVSADGRVLWLSGRYNGVVYAISTSTGRLLHRITVGQGPHGLCVWPQPGRYSIGHTGILR
;
A
#
# COMPACT_ATOMS: atom_id res chain seq x y z
N MET A 1 26.47 41.10 7.22
CA MET A 1 25.91 39.79 7.46
C MET A 1 24.59 39.71 6.69
N SER A 2 24.61 39.03 5.55
CA SER A 2 23.47 38.98 4.60
C SER A 2 22.70 37.67 4.77
N PRO A 3 21.36 37.64 4.77
CA PRO A 3 20.59 36.40 4.94
C PRO A 3 20.53 35.63 3.63
N ARG A 4 20.89 34.36 3.68
CA ARG A 4 20.77 33.40 2.57
C ARG A 4 19.32 32.98 2.38
N ARG A 5 18.81 33.16 1.17
CA ARG A 5 17.48 32.69 0.72
C ARG A 5 17.52 31.17 0.45
N PRO A 6 16.41 30.44 0.70
CA PRO A 6 16.32 29.05 0.31
C PRO A 6 16.03 28.92 -1.19
N VAL A 7 16.71 27.99 -1.84
CA VAL A 7 16.52 27.60 -3.25
C VAL A 7 15.30 26.69 -3.35
N LEU A 8 14.24 27.18 -4.00
CA LEU A 8 13.14 26.36 -4.50
C LEU A 8 13.62 25.65 -5.78
N VAL A 9 13.65 24.32 -5.77
CA VAL A 9 13.80 23.52 -6.98
C VAL A 9 12.39 23.25 -7.53
N ALA A 10 12.03 23.98 -8.57
CA ALA A 10 10.85 23.70 -9.40
C ALA A 10 11.23 22.65 -10.44
N LEU A 11 10.60 21.47 -10.40
CA LEU A 11 10.62 20.53 -11.53
C LEU A 11 9.59 20.97 -12.56
N GLY A 12 10.10 21.50 -13.69
CA GLY A 12 9.30 21.80 -14.87
C GLY A 12 9.02 20.52 -15.68
N ALA A 13 7.77 20.25 -15.95
CA ALA A 13 7.35 19.26 -16.93
C ALA A 13 7.42 19.90 -18.31
N ALA A 14 8.23 19.36 -19.23
CA ALA A 14 8.25 19.73 -20.64
C ALA A 14 7.35 18.77 -21.42
N ALA A 15 6.27 19.29 -21.96
CA ALA A 15 5.46 18.62 -22.95
C ALA A 15 6.07 18.80 -24.35
N ALA A 16 6.34 17.73 -25.06
CA ALA A 16 6.71 17.75 -26.47
C ALA A 16 5.55 17.19 -27.30
N LEU A 17 4.95 18.07 -28.09
CA LEU A 17 4.05 17.73 -29.18
C LEU A 17 4.87 17.36 -30.43
N ALA A 18 4.57 16.23 -31.04
CA ALA A 18 4.97 15.95 -32.41
C ALA A 18 3.77 15.37 -33.18
N ALA A 19 3.30 16.12 -34.15
CA ALA A 19 2.34 15.70 -35.15
C ALA A 19 3.09 15.04 -36.32
N GLY A 20 2.50 14.00 -36.92
CA GLY A 20 2.98 13.37 -38.12
C GLY A 20 1.85 12.65 -38.84
N CYS A 21 1.35 13.25 -39.93
CA CYS A 21 0.38 12.68 -40.86
C CYS A 21 1.02 11.64 -41.79
N GLY A 22 0.24 10.64 -42.20
CA GLY A 22 0.60 9.78 -43.34
C GLY A 22 -0.45 8.70 -43.58
N GLY A 23 -1.27 8.92 -44.63
CA GLY A 23 -2.36 8.06 -45.02
C GLY A 23 -1.94 6.90 -45.94
N GLY A 24 -2.86 5.98 -46.20
CA GLY A 24 -2.72 4.97 -47.28
C GLY A 24 -3.67 3.79 -47.22
N ARG A 25 -4.82 3.93 -47.83
CA ARG A 25 -5.58 2.96 -48.67
C ARG A 25 -6.02 1.57 -48.13
N SER A 26 -7.29 1.50 -48.21
CA SER A 26 -8.26 0.43 -48.34
C SER A 26 -7.86 -0.78 -49.24
N GLN A 27 -8.20 -1.98 -48.80
CA GLN A 27 -8.65 -3.07 -49.67
C GLN A 27 -9.73 -3.90 -48.98
N THR A 28 -10.87 -3.94 -49.62
CA THR A 28 -12.02 -4.79 -49.33
C THR A 28 -11.78 -6.23 -49.79
N ALA A 29 -12.18 -7.19 -48.98
CA ALA A 29 -12.51 -8.55 -49.46
C ALA A 29 -13.67 -9.11 -48.63
N THR A 30 -14.78 -9.26 -49.28
CA THR A 30 -15.97 -10.02 -48.90
C THR A 30 -15.71 -11.50 -48.95
N THR A 31 -16.14 -12.26 -47.96
CA THR A 31 -16.72 -13.58 -48.16
C THR A 31 -17.63 -13.99 -47.00
N THR A 32 -18.75 -14.45 -47.35
CA THR A 32 -19.88 -15.05 -46.64
C THR A 32 -19.53 -16.37 -45.96
N GLY A 33 -20.15 -16.60 -44.78
CA GLY A 33 -20.18 -17.92 -44.18
C GLY A 33 -20.91 -17.90 -42.82
N ALA A 34 -22.21 -18.14 -42.87
CA ALA A 34 -23.01 -18.41 -41.67
C ALA A 34 -22.63 -19.76 -41.06
N SER A 35 -22.43 -19.80 -39.75
CA SER A 35 -22.57 -21.04 -38.95
C SER A 35 -22.92 -20.69 -37.52
N SER A 36 -24.14 -21.03 -37.17
CA SER A 36 -24.67 -21.09 -35.81
C SER A 36 -23.83 -22.05 -34.95
N HIS A 37 -23.25 -21.56 -33.85
CA HIS A 37 -22.76 -22.46 -32.81
C HIS A 37 -23.14 -21.94 -31.45
N GLY A 38 -23.65 -22.88 -30.68
CA GLY A 38 -24.27 -22.74 -29.38
C GLY A 38 -23.47 -21.96 -28.33
N ALA A 39 -24.19 -21.35 -27.42
CA ALA A 39 -23.69 -20.71 -26.23
C ALA A 39 -22.85 -21.70 -25.41
N GLY A 40 -21.56 -21.75 -25.66
CA GLY A 40 -20.59 -22.47 -24.87
C GLY A 40 -20.54 -21.88 -23.49
N ARG A 41 -21.04 -22.65 -22.52
CA ARG A 41 -20.87 -22.43 -21.07
C ARG A 41 -19.38 -22.22 -20.82
N ALA A 42 -18.96 -20.98 -20.59
CA ALA A 42 -17.58 -20.66 -20.26
C ALA A 42 -17.16 -21.53 -19.07
N THR A 43 -16.33 -22.52 -19.33
CA THR A 43 -15.71 -23.34 -18.28
C THR A 43 -14.77 -22.43 -17.50
N ARG A 44 -15.16 -22.12 -16.25
CA ARG A 44 -14.31 -21.41 -15.31
C ARG A 44 -12.97 -22.13 -15.22
N THR A 45 -11.89 -21.37 -15.36
CA THR A 45 -10.52 -21.89 -15.22
C THR A 45 -10.34 -22.51 -13.83
N PRO A 46 -9.44 -23.49 -13.65
CA PRO A 46 -9.15 -24.05 -12.33
C PRO A 46 -8.78 -23.00 -11.26
N ALA A 47 -8.22 -21.85 -11.65
CA ALA A 47 -7.92 -20.72 -10.77
C ALA A 47 -9.17 -20.05 -10.17
N GLU A 48 -10.32 -20.12 -10.83
CA GLU A 48 -11.57 -19.58 -10.29
C GLU A 48 -12.26 -20.49 -9.26
N ARG A 49 -11.84 -21.75 -9.12
CA ARG A 49 -12.47 -22.73 -8.23
C ARG A 49 -11.87 -22.81 -6.83
N VAL A 50 -10.70 -22.24 -6.59
CA VAL A 50 -10.04 -22.31 -5.28
C VAL A 50 -9.90 -20.91 -4.74
N LEU A 51 -11.02 -20.27 -4.46
CA LEU A 51 -11.03 -19.07 -3.64
C LEU A 51 -10.67 -19.49 -2.23
N SER A 52 -9.57 -19.02 -1.84
CA SER A 52 -8.93 -18.90 -0.54
C SER A 52 -9.84 -19.20 0.64
N GLY A 53 -9.77 -20.40 1.19
CA GLY A 53 -10.39 -20.74 2.47
C GLY A 53 -11.90 -20.47 2.56
N GLY A 54 -12.64 -20.59 1.46
CA GLY A 54 -14.08 -20.37 1.44
C GLY A 54 -14.54 -18.92 1.29
N LEU A 55 -13.63 -17.95 1.19
CA LEU A 55 -13.99 -16.55 0.90
C LEU A 55 -14.33 -16.42 -0.59
N ARG A 56 -15.49 -15.80 -0.86
CA ARG A 56 -15.93 -15.47 -2.23
C ARG A 56 -16.02 -13.96 -2.39
N PRO A 57 -15.56 -13.40 -3.49
CA PRO A 57 -15.81 -11.98 -3.79
C PRO A 57 -17.30 -11.67 -3.80
N GLY A 58 -17.63 -10.49 -3.30
CA GLY A 58 -19.00 -9.99 -3.34
C GLY A 58 -19.72 -9.91 -2.01
N ARG A 59 -19.11 -10.42 -0.95
CA ARG A 59 -19.59 -10.22 0.43
C ARG A 59 -18.39 -9.89 1.32
N ILE A 60 -18.52 -8.84 2.11
CA ILE A 60 -17.51 -8.47 3.10
C ILE A 60 -17.42 -9.60 4.14
N PRO A 61 -16.26 -10.26 4.29
CA PRO A 61 -16.11 -11.31 5.29
C PRO A 61 -16.25 -10.73 6.71
N PRO A 62 -16.98 -11.38 7.62
CA PRO A 62 -17.11 -10.90 8.99
C PRO A 62 -15.74 -10.90 9.68
N LEU A 63 -15.50 -9.95 10.57
CA LEU A 63 -14.32 -9.95 11.43
C LEU A 63 -14.28 -11.22 12.29
N LEU A 64 -13.10 -11.79 12.50
CA LEU A 64 -12.91 -12.93 13.41
C LEU A 64 -13.17 -12.54 14.87
N ASP A 65 -12.90 -11.30 15.21
CA ASP A 65 -13.19 -10.71 16.51
C ASP A 65 -13.69 -9.26 16.28
N ARG A 66 -14.87 -8.95 16.75
CA ARG A 66 -15.45 -7.60 16.62
C ARG A 66 -14.71 -6.55 17.45
N ARG A 67 -13.86 -6.98 18.39
CA ARG A 67 -13.04 -6.11 19.24
C ARG A 67 -11.61 -5.92 18.70
N ASP A 68 -11.23 -6.69 17.67
CA ASP A 68 -9.90 -6.65 17.09
C ASP A 68 -9.95 -6.88 15.57
N VAL A 69 -9.93 -5.80 14.79
CA VAL A 69 -9.95 -5.87 13.33
C VAL A 69 -8.72 -6.62 12.78
N TYR A 70 -7.65 -6.74 13.55
CA TYR A 70 -6.42 -7.45 13.19
C TYR A 70 -6.36 -8.89 13.72
N ALA A 71 -7.45 -9.40 14.29
CA ALA A 71 -7.46 -10.75 14.87
C ALA A 71 -7.01 -11.86 13.90
N ALA A 72 -7.31 -11.71 12.61
CA ALA A 72 -6.83 -12.63 11.58
C ALA A 72 -5.32 -12.50 11.30
N GLY A 73 -4.74 -11.33 11.58
CA GLY A 73 -3.31 -11.02 11.39
C GLY A 73 -2.39 -11.49 12.51
N ARG A 74 -2.90 -12.22 13.52
CA ARG A 74 -2.08 -12.74 14.64
C ARG A 74 -1.13 -13.85 14.21
N PRO A 75 0.02 -14.06 14.90
CA PRO A 75 0.95 -15.13 14.60
C PRO A 75 0.25 -16.49 14.50
N GLY A 76 0.73 -17.33 13.58
CA GLY A 76 0.18 -18.68 13.35
C GLY A 76 -1.10 -18.72 12.50
N ARG A 77 -1.65 -17.59 12.08
CA ARG A 77 -2.88 -17.49 11.29
C ARG A 77 -2.66 -17.31 9.78
N LEU A 78 -1.61 -17.92 9.25
CA LEU A 78 -1.42 -17.98 7.80
C LEU A 78 -2.56 -18.77 7.16
N ALA A 79 -3.11 -18.25 6.08
CA ALA A 79 -4.04 -18.97 5.24
C ALA A 79 -3.39 -20.27 4.71
N SER A 80 -4.17 -21.34 4.55
CA SER A 80 -3.62 -22.67 4.21
C SER A 80 -2.81 -22.67 2.91
N TRP A 81 -3.24 -21.90 1.92
CA TRP A 81 -2.59 -21.79 0.62
C TRP A 81 -1.35 -20.87 0.62
N VAL A 82 -1.12 -20.11 1.71
CA VAL A 82 0.05 -19.23 1.88
C VAL A 82 1.14 -19.89 2.73
N ARG A 83 0.83 -20.98 3.45
CA ARG A 83 1.76 -21.61 4.42
C ARG A 83 3.05 -22.12 3.80
N GLY A 84 3.03 -22.50 2.52
CA GLY A 84 4.20 -23.00 1.79
C GLY A 84 5.02 -21.93 1.09
N ASP A 85 4.59 -20.68 1.15
CA ASP A 85 5.25 -19.61 0.44
C ASP A 85 6.60 -19.28 1.09
N PRO A 86 7.63 -18.95 0.29
CA PRO A 86 8.95 -18.60 0.83
C PRO A 86 8.88 -17.28 1.61
N ALA A 87 9.56 -17.26 2.78
CA ALA A 87 9.63 -16.09 3.64
C ALA A 87 10.57 -15.03 3.03
N ARG A 88 10.01 -14.03 2.35
CA ARG A 88 10.73 -13.01 1.59
C ARG A 88 10.26 -11.59 1.93
N VAL A 89 11.12 -10.61 1.64
CA VAL A 89 10.77 -9.18 1.63
C VAL A 89 11.00 -8.67 0.22
N TYR A 90 9.96 -8.17 -0.42
CA TYR A 90 9.99 -7.58 -1.75
C TYR A 90 10.14 -6.07 -1.62
N VAL A 91 11.21 -5.51 -2.18
CA VAL A 91 11.63 -4.12 -1.98
C VAL A 91 11.61 -3.37 -3.30
N PRO A 92 10.60 -2.52 -3.55
CA PRO A 92 10.58 -1.69 -4.74
C PRO A 92 11.57 -0.52 -4.56
N ASN A 93 12.48 -0.36 -5.51
CA ASN A 93 13.52 0.66 -5.51
C ASN A 93 13.16 1.76 -6.52
N SER A 94 12.50 2.82 -6.05
CA SER A 94 11.84 3.80 -6.91
C SER A 94 12.78 4.56 -7.85
N LYS A 95 14.05 4.73 -7.49
CA LYS A 95 15.05 5.41 -8.34
C LYS A 95 15.84 4.46 -9.22
N SER A 96 15.88 3.18 -8.88
CA SER A 96 16.59 2.15 -9.67
C SER A 96 15.65 1.42 -10.63
N ASN A 97 14.32 1.57 -10.51
CA ASN A 97 13.32 0.85 -11.30
C ASN A 97 13.46 -0.67 -11.19
N THR A 98 13.75 -1.16 -9.99
CA THR A 98 13.97 -2.57 -9.69
C THR A 98 13.20 -3.02 -8.45
N VAL A 99 13.09 -4.33 -8.28
CA VAL A 99 12.70 -4.98 -7.02
C VAL A 99 13.85 -5.87 -6.56
N ASP A 100 14.29 -5.67 -5.32
CA ASP A 100 15.15 -6.62 -4.61
C ASP A 100 14.29 -7.56 -3.77
N VAL A 101 14.65 -8.84 -3.72
CA VAL A 101 13.98 -9.86 -2.92
C VAL A 101 14.94 -10.36 -1.84
N ILE A 102 14.58 -10.14 -0.58
CA ILE A 102 15.41 -10.51 0.58
C ILE A 102 14.83 -11.77 1.23
N ASP A 103 15.65 -12.77 1.50
CA ASP A 103 15.29 -13.90 2.36
C ASP A 103 15.23 -13.46 3.82
N GLN A 104 14.08 -13.60 4.48
CA GLN A 104 13.87 -13.09 5.84
C GLN A 104 14.76 -13.77 6.89
N ARG A 105 15.17 -15.01 6.67
CA ARG A 105 15.97 -15.79 7.62
C ARG A 105 17.44 -15.41 7.58
N THR A 106 17.96 -15.18 6.37
CA THR A 106 19.41 -14.92 6.17
C THR A 106 19.75 -13.44 6.04
N GLY A 107 18.76 -12.58 5.72
CA GLY A 107 18.99 -11.18 5.41
C GLY A 107 19.73 -10.95 4.09
N ARG A 108 19.82 -11.96 3.22
CA ARG A 108 20.49 -11.87 1.92
C ARG A 108 19.50 -11.57 0.81
N ILE A 109 19.94 -10.80 -0.19
CA ILE A 109 19.22 -10.66 -1.46
C ILE A 109 19.33 -12.00 -2.19
N VAL A 110 18.19 -12.58 -2.56
CA VAL A 110 18.07 -13.87 -3.24
C VAL A 110 17.54 -13.74 -4.66
N ASP A 111 17.01 -12.57 -5.01
CA ASP A 111 16.55 -12.25 -6.36
C ASP A 111 16.58 -10.73 -6.58
N HIS A 112 16.71 -10.31 -7.85
CA HIS A 112 16.74 -8.92 -8.27
C HIS A 112 16.23 -8.84 -9.70
N PHE A 113 15.23 -8.00 -9.97
CA PHE A 113 14.68 -7.85 -11.32
C PHE A 113 14.22 -6.41 -11.61
N ALA A 114 14.24 -6.05 -12.88
CA ALA A 114 13.75 -4.77 -13.38
C ALA A 114 12.22 -4.75 -13.42
N VAL A 115 11.63 -3.58 -13.17
CA VAL A 115 10.20 -3.29 -13.28
C VAL A 115 9.99 -1.96 -14.00
N GLY A 116 8.75 -1.46 -14.07
CA GLY A 116 8.45 -0.15 -14.65
C GLY A 116 9.04 1.02 -13.86
N GLY A 117 8.91 2.24 -14.43
CA GLY A 117 9.48 3.46 -13.85
C GLY A 117 8.85 3.83 -12.52
N LEU A 118 9.66 4.26 -11.56
CA LEU A 118 9.28 4.73 -10.23
C LEU A 118 8.40 3.72 -9.46
N PRO A 119 8.86 2.47 -9.21
CA PRO A 119 8.11 1.52 -8.40
C PRO A 119 7.96 2.04 -6.96
N GLN A 120 6.71 2.11 -6.46
CA GLN A 120 6.40 2.69 -5.15
C GLN A 120 6.07 1.62 -4.11
N HIS A 121 5.14 0.72 -4.38
CA HIS A 121 4.66 -0.26 -3.42
C HIS A 121 4.64 -1.68 -3.99
N VAL A 122 4.78 -2.67 -3.10
CA VAL A 122 4.44 -4.06 -3.39
C VAL A 122 3.25 -4.46 -2.51
N THR A 123 2.13 -4.79 -3.15
CA THR A 123 0.85 -4.97 -2.49
C THR A 123 0.27 -6.35 -2.74
N PRO A 124 -0.08 -7.13 -1.71
CA PRO A 124 -0.77 -8.41 -1.89
C PRO A 124 -2.18 -8.20 -2.45
N SER A 125 -2.56 -9.03 -3.44
CA SER A 125 -3.94 -9.10 -3.94
C SER A 125 -4.92 -9.51 -2.84
N TRP A 126 -6.22 -9.23 -3.03
CA TRP A 126 -7.26 -9.58 -2.07
C TRP A 126 -7.25 -11.05 -1.67
N ASP A 127 -7.02 -11.93 -2.64
CA ASP A 127 -6.99 -13.39 -2.47
C ASP A 127 -5.62 -13.94 -2.04
N LEU A 128 -4.62 -13.07 -1.82
CA LEU A 128 -3.27 -13.42 -1.37
C LEU A 128 -2.49 -14.31 -2.36
N ARG A 129 -2.77 -14.23 -3.67
CA ARG A 129 -2.12 -15.06 -4.69
C ARG A 129 -1.11 -14.31 -5.54
N THR A 130 -1.26 -13.01 -5.62
CA THR A 130 -0.41 -12.13 -6.42
C THR A 130 0.10 -11.00 -5.54
N LEU A 131 1.37 -10.68 -5.67
CA LEU A 131 1.93 -9.43 -5.18
C LEU A 131 2.04 -8.48 -6.37
N TRP A 132 1.53 -7.27 -6.24
CA TRP A 132 1.52 -6.27 -7.30
C TRP A 132 2.55 -5.19 -7.01
N VAL A 133 3.50 -4.97 -7.92
CA VAL A 133 4.40 -3.80 -7.87
C VAL A 133 3.72 -2.65 -8.60
N THR A 134 3.51 -1.53 -7.92
CA THR A 134 2.97 -0.32 -8.53
C THR A 134 4.11 0.48 -9.15
N ASN A 135 4.13 0.61 -10.49
CA ASN A 135 5.14 1.35 -11.24
C ASN A 135 4.54 2.69 -11.67
N ASP A 136 4.65 3.65 -10.79
CA ASP A 136 3.94 4.92 -10.82
C ASP A 136 4.17 5.69 -12.15
N LEU A 137 5.39 6.14 -12.43
CA LEU A 137 5.74 6.76 -13.72
C LEU A 137 5.85 5.75 -14.86
N GLY A 138 5.95 4.45 -14.56
CA GLY A 138 5.91 3.38 -15.55
C GLY A 138 4.51 3.05 -16.04
N ASN A 139 3.47 3.68 -15.49
CA ASN A 139 2.07 3.48 -15.85
C ASN A 139 1.70 2.00 -15.96
N SER A 140 2.09 1.20 -14.98
CA SER A 140 1.86 -0.24 -15.01
C SER A 140 1.88 -0.88 -13.61
N LEU A 141 1.28 -2.07 -13.51
CA LEU A 141 1.40 -2.95 -12.36
C LEU A 141 2.17 -4.21 -12.79
N THR A 142 3.26 -4.55 -12.11
CA THR A 142 3.98 -5.81 -12.36
C THR A 142 3.48 -6.87 -11.37
N PRO A 143 2.87 -7.99 -11.85
CA PRO A 143 2.45 -9.08 -10.99
C PRO A 143 3.64 -9.96 -10.60
N ILE A 144 3.64 -10.43 -9.36
CA ILE A 144 4.53 -11.46 -8.84
C ILE A 144 3.64 -12.58 -8.30
N ASP A 145 3.85 -13.81 -8.76
CA ASP A 145 3.20 -14.97 -8.17
C ASP A 145 3.68 -15.13 -6.73
N ALA A 146 2.77 -15.05 -5.78
CA ALA A 146 3.11 -14.99 -4.36
C ALA A 146 3.73 -16.30 -3.84
N HIS A 147 3.39 -17.44 -4.47
CA HIS A 147 3.87 -18.77 -4.09
C HIS A 147 5.27 -19.05 -4.62
N THR A 148 5.53 -18.73 -5.89
CA THR A 148 6.81 -19.01 -6.55
C THR A 148 7.80 -17.85 -6.47
N GLY A 149 7.31 -16.63 -6.33
CA GLY A 149 8.09 -15.39 -6.42
C GLY A 149 8.39 -14.95 -7.86
N ARG A 150 7.91 -15.67 -8.89
CA ARG A 150 8.15 -15.31 -10.31
C ARG A 150 7.31 -14.11 -10.71
N HIS A 151 7.95 -13.10 -11.28
CA HIS A 151 7.25 -11.94 -11.84
C HIS A 151 6.74 -12.22 -13.25
N GLY A 152 5.61 -11.60 -13.60
CA GLY A 152 4.99 -11.68 -14.92
C GLY A 152 5.15 -10.39 -15.72
N ALA A 153 4.53 -10.37 -16.91
CA ALA A 153 4.49 -9.16 -17.72
C ALA A 153 3.68 -8.05 -17.04
N PRO A 154 4.12 -6.78 -17.13
CA PRO A 154 3.40 -5.66 -16.55
C PRO A 154 2.04 -5.45 -17.22
N VAL A 155 1.04 -5.10 -16.41
CA VAL A 155 -0.32 -4.74 -16.84
C VAL A 155 -0.42 -3.23 -16.92
N PRO A 156 -0.88 -2.64 -18.04
CA PRO A 156 -1.03 -1.19 -18.18
C PRO A 156 -2.07 -0.63 -17.20
N VAL A 157 -1.66 0.30 -16.37
CA VAL A 157 -2.49 1.04 -15.40
C VAL A 157 -1.90 2.42 -15.27
N LEU A 158 -2.68 3.46 -15.52
CA LEU A 158 -2.22 4.83 -15.46
C LEU A 158 -1.99 5.27 -14.00
N ASP A 159 -0.85 5.94 -13.75
CA ASP A 159 -0.52 6.64 -12.50
C ASP A 159 -0.73 5.77 -11.22
N PRO A 160 -0.21 4.52 -11.15
CA PRO A 160 -0.49 3.64 -10.02
C PRO A 160 0.48 3.91 -8.87
N TYR A 161 0.25 4.94 -8.08
CA TYR A 161 1.05 5.23 -6.90
C TYR A 161 0.89 4.12 -5.84
N ASN A 162 -0.34 3.72 -5.53
CA ASN A 162 -0.62 2.67 -4.54
C ASN A 162 -1.81 1.80 -4.96
N LEU A 163 -1.99 0.64 -4.32
CA LEU A 163 -3.03 -0.33 -4.66
C LEU A 163 -3.75 -0.84 -3.40
N TYR A 164 -5.07 -0.86 -3.47
CA TYR A 164 -5.97 -1.37 -2.44
C TYR A 164 -7.03 -2.28 -3.04
N PHE A 165 -7.82 -2.93 -2.19
CA PHE A 165 -8.93 -3.77 -2.60
C PHE A 165 -10.14 -3.50 -1.70
N THR A 166 -11.35 -3.48 -2.25
CA THR A 166 -12.55 -3.44 -1.42
C THR A 166 -12.62 -4.68 -0.54
N ALA A 167 -13.15 -4.54 0.67
CA ALA A 167 -13.19 -5.64 1.64
C ALA A 167 -13.98 -6.86 1.14
N ASP A 168 -14.89 -6.65 0.18
CA ASP A 168 -15.67 -7.72 -0.48
C ASP A 168 -14.92 -8.35 -1.69
N GLY A 169 -13.73 -7.88 -2.03
CA GLY A 169 -12.92 -8.39 -3.13
C GLY A 169 -13.47 -8.12 -4.54
N ARG A 170 -14.48 -7.26 -4.68
CA ARG A 170 -15.08 -6.96 -6.00
C ARG A 170 -14.27 -5.96 -6.82
N ARG A 171 -13.50 -5.10 -6.15
CA ARG A 171 -12.72 -4.05 -6.80
C ARG A 171 -11.29 -4.05 -6.31
N ALA A 172 -10.37 -3.81 -7.22
CA ALA A 172 -9.09 -3.19 -6.93
C ALA A 172 -9.28 -1.67 -6.94
N ILE A 173 -8.55 -0.94 -6.12
CA ILE A 173 -8.58 0.52 -6.04
C ILE A 173 -7.15 0.99 -6.22
N VAL A 174 -6.86 1.56 -7.38
CA VAL A 174 -5.58 2.19 -7.68
C VAL A 174 -5.64 3.65 -7.23
N VAL A 175 -4.63 4.08 -6.51
CA VAL A 175 -4.42 5.48 -6.17
C VAL A 175 -3.68 6.12 -7.34
N ALA A 176 -4.38 6.94 -8.12
CA ALA A 176 -3.81 7.75 -9.19
C ALA A 176 -3.50 9.15 -8.64
N GLU A 177 -2.30 9.29 -8.07
CA GLU A 177 -1.90 10.45 -7.25
C GLU A 177 -1.91 11.74 -8.03
N ALA A 178 -1.23 11.77 -9.19
CA ALA A 178 -1.10 12.95 -10.04
C ALA A 178 -2.45 13.37 -10.62
N HIS A 179 -3.34 12.40 -10.92
CA HIS A 179 -4.68 12.63 -11.44
C HIS A 179 -5.68 13.00 -10.32
N ARG A 180 -5.32 12.84 -9.05
CA ARG A 180 -6.20 13.05 -7.89
C ARG A 180 -7.45 12.17 -7.94
N GLU A 181 -7.24 10.88 -8.23
CA GLU A 181 -8.31 9.92 -8.44
C GLU A 181 -8.10 8.65 -7.63
N LEU A 182 -9.22 7.98 -7.32
CA LEU A 182 -9.25 6.57 -6.96
C LEU A 182 -9.89 5.81 -8.11
N ASP A 183 -9.11 4.98 -8.75
CA ASP A 183 -9.55 4.15 -9.87
C ASP A 183 -10.08 2.81 -9.37
N PHE A 184 -11.38 2.59 -9.47
CA PHE A 184 -12.00 1.31 -9.21
C PHE A 184 -11.84 0.40 -10.42
N ARG A 185 -11.23 -0.77 -10.22
CA ARG A 185 -10.83 -1.70 -11.27
C ARG A 185 -11.26 -3.13 -10.95
N THR A 186 -11.29 -3.99 -11.97
CA THR A 186 -11.48 -5.43 -11.74
C THR A 186 -10.23 -6.00 -11.07
N PRO A 187 -10.34 -6.86 -10.01
CA PRO A 187 -9.22 -7.20 -9.14
C PRO A 187 -8.06 -7.97 -9.79
N HIS A 188 -8.31 -8.69 -10.89
CA HIS A 188 -7.29 -9.51 -11.56
C HIS A 188 -6.81 -8.89 -12.87
N SER A 189 -7.74 -8.46 -13.73
CA SER A 189 -7.38 -7.88 -15.04
C SER A 189 -7.02 -6.41 -14.98
N MET A 190 -7.22 -5.76 -13.84
CA MET A 190 -7.00 -4.33 -13.61
C MET A 190 -7.74 -3.41 -14.60
N ARG A 191 -8.78 -3.91 -15.29
CA ARG A 191 -9.60 -3.11 -16.19
C ARG A 191 -10.37 -2.04 -15.40
N LEU A 192 -10.22 -0.79 -15.80
CA LEU A 192 -10.92 0.36 -15.18
C LEU A 192 -12.44 0.18 -15.30
N THR A 193 -13.15 0.39 -14.20
CA THR A 193 -14.62 0.36 -14.14
C THR A 193 -15.20 1.72 -13.80
N LYS A 194 -14.48 2.50 -12.99
CA LYS A 194 -14.86 3.86 -12.60
C LYS A 194 -13.64 4.61 -12.07
N ALA A 195 -13.48 5.88 -12.45
CA ALA A 195 -12.57 6.82 -11.84
C ALA A 195 -13.36 7.74 -10.88
N LEU A 196 -12.91 7.85 -9.63
CA LEU A 196 -13.45 8.79 -8.66
C LEU A 196 -12.51 9.98 -8.55
N HIS A 197 -12.84 11.05 -9.24
CA HIS A 197 -12.06 12.28 -9.19
C HIS A 197 -12.29 13.04 -7.88
N MET A 198 -11.20 13.46 -7.24
CA MET A 198 -11.17 14.14 -5.93
C MET A 198 -10.34 15.43 -6.02
N PRO A 199 -10.83 16.49 -6.66
CA PRO A 199 -10.06 17.71 -6.94
C PRO A 199 -9.55 18.40 -5.66
N GLN A 200 -10.25 18.20 -4.53
CA GLN A 200 -9.84 18.70 -3.20
C GLN A 200 -8.69 17.92 -2.57
N CYS A 201 -8.25 16.79 -3.14
CA CYS A 201 -7.25 15.88 -2.56
C CYS A 201 -5.97 15.88 -3.40
N ALA A 202 -5.19 16.96 -3.37
CA ALA A 202 -3.87 16.97 -3.98
C ALA A 202 -2.94 16.01 -3.24
N GLY A 203 -2.25 15.14 -3.98
CA GLY A 203 -1.46 14.04 -3.43
C GLY A 203 -2.36 13.03 -2.74
N VAL A 204 -3.26 12.39 -3.50
CA VAL A 204 -3.99 11.20 -3.01
C VAL A 204 -2.96 10.13 -2.71
N ASP A 205 -2.91 9.63 -1.47
CA ASP A 205 -1.76 8.86 -1.04
C ASP A 205 -2.15 7.52 -0.42
N HIS A 206 -2.48 7.48 0.86
CA HIS A 206 -2.78 6.24 1.58
C HIS A 206 -4.22 6.21 2.11
N MET A 207 -4.70 5.00 2.45
CA MET A 207 -5.99 4.84 3.08
C MET A 207 -6.05 3.62 4.01
N ASP A 208 -6.98 3.64 4.95
CA ASP A 208 -7.46 2.44 5.66
C ASP A 208 -8.99 2.53 5.82
N TYR A 209 -9.58 1.40 6.14
CA TYR A 209 -11.03 1.18 6.08
C TYR A 209 -11.64 1.19 7.47
N THR A 210 -12.91 1.62 7.56
CA THR A 210 -13.73 1.36 8.75
C THR A 210 -13.84 -0.15 9.00
N ALA A 211 -14.13 -0.53 10.25
CA ALA A 211 -14.19 -1.95 10.64
C ALA A 211 -15.21 -2.78 9.84
N ASP A 212 -16.25 -2.15 9.32
CA ASP A 212 -17.25 -2.76 8.43
C ASP A 212 -16.81 -2.80 6.95
N GLY A 213 -15.64 -2.25 6.62
CA GLY A 213 -15.10 -2.22 5.27
C GLY A 213 -15.86 -1.36 4.26
N ARG A 214 -16.82 -0.53 4.71
CA ARG A 214 -17.72 0.22 3.82
C ARG A 214 -17.26 1.63 3.51
N ARG A 215 -16.38 2.21 4.32
CA ARG A 215 -15.81 3.54 4.12
C ARG A 215 -14.29 3.49 4.24
N ALA A 216 -13.61 4.34 3.49
CA ALA A 216 -12.18 4.57 3.61
C ALA A 216 -11.91 6.00 4.09
N LEU A 217 -10.86 6.16 4.91
CA LEU A 217 -10.24 7.43 5.22
C LEU A 217 -8.97 7.55 4.39
N VAL A 218 -8.93 8.51 3.47
CA VAL A 218 -7.90 8.69 2.45
C VAL A 218 -7.08 9.94 2.77
N SER A 219 -5.75 9.84 2.77
CA SER A 219 -4.85 10.98 2.95
C SER A 219 -4.67 11.77 1.65
N CYS A 220 -4.56 13.09 1.81
CA CYS A 220 -4.30 14.05 0.75
C CYS A 220 -3.02 14.80 1.14
N GLU A 221 -1.87 14.23 0.76
CA GLU A 221 -0.55 14.65 1.24
C GLU A 221 -0.31 16.15 1.08
N PHE A 222 -0.51 16.67 -0.14
CA PHE A 222 -0.20 18.06 -0.46
C PHE A 222 -1.36 19.04 -0.16
N ALA A 223 -2.50 18.52 0.33
CA ALA A 223 -3.66 19.35 0.64
C ALA A 223 -3.90 19.52 2.16
N GLY A 224 -3.09 18.89 3.01
CA GLY A 224 -3.21 19.00 4.47
C GLY A 224 -4.53 18.50 5.05
N ARG A 225 -5.16 17.52 4.37
CA ARG A 225 -6.51 17.05 4.73
C ARG A 225 -6.70 15.56 4.48
N MET A 226 -7.82 15.06 4.95
CA MET A 226 -8.30 13.72 4.68
C MET A 226 -9.62 13.79 3.91
N VAL A 227 -9.89 12.76 3.11
CA VAL A 227 -11.17 12.55 2.43
C VAL A 227 -11.78 11.24 2.91
N VAL A 228 -13.08 11.24 3.16
CA VAL A 228 -13.85 10.03 3.48
C VAL A 228 -14.58 9.58 2.23
N VAL A 229 -14.33 8.34 1.83
CA VAL A 229 -14.95 7.72 0.65
C VAL A 229 -15.92 6.64 1.08
N ASP A 230 -17.16 6.70 0.59
CA ASP A 230 -18.12 5.60 0.63
C ASP A 230 -17.74 4.60 -0.47
N LEU A 231 -17.22 3.44 -0.08
CA LEU A 231 -16.75 2.40 -1.00
C LEU A 231 -17.90 1.58 -1.61
N VAL A 232 -19.11 1.64 -1.04
CA VAL A 232 -20.28 0.96 -1.59
C VAL A 232 -20.86 1.71 -2.78
N HIS A 233 -20.92 3.05 -2.66
CA HIS A 233 -21.44 3.92 -3.71
C HIS A 233 -20.32 4.61 -4.52
N GLU A 234 -19.05 4.33 -4.16
CA GLU A 234 -17.85 4.85 -4.82
C GLU A 234 -17.92 6.38 -4.99
N ARG A 235 -18.05 7.10 -3.88
CA ARG A 235 -18.19 8.56 -3.84
C ARG A 235 -17.56 9.17 -2.59
N VAL A 236 -17.10 10.41 -2.72
CA VAL A 236 -16.67 11.21 -1.56
C VAL A 236 -17.89 11.62 -0.74
N ILE A 237 -17.80 11.47 0.58
CA ILE A 237 -18.88 11.86 1.51
C ILE A 237 -18.47 12.91 2.52
N LYS A 238 -17.15 13.13 2.74
CA LYS A 238 -16.66 14.13 3.69
C LYS A 238 -15.22 14.50 3.41
N THR A 239 -14.85 15.74 3.75
CA THR A 239 -13.46 16.22 3.83
C THR A 239 -13.17 16.67 5.26
N ILE A 240 -11.95 16.39 5.76
CA ILE A 240 -11.51 16.70 7.11
C ILE A 240 -10.20 17.49 7.00
N ALA A 241 -10.20 18.76 7.37
CA ALA A 241 -8.96 19.54 7.47
C ALA A 241 -8.17 19.10 8.71
N LEU A 242 -6.88 18.79 8.54
CA LEU A 242 -5.97 18.50 9.66
C LEU A 242 -5.32 19.78 10.16
N SER A 243 -4.40 20.33 9.41
CA SER A 243 -3.84 21.68 9.58
C SER A 243 -3.31 22.17 8.22
N HIS A 244 -3.05 23.47 8.10
CA HIS A 244 -2.48 24.04 6.87
C HIS A 244 -1.04 23.59 6.59
N MET A 245 -0.33 23.10 7.61
CA MET A 245 1.04 22.57 7.50
C MET A 245 1.09 21.04 7.42
N ALA A 246 -0.05 20.35 7.52
CA ALA A 246 -0.06 18.90 7.55
C ALA A 246 0.32 18.32 6.19
N MET A 247 1.10 17.23 6.22
CA MET A 247 1.36 16.33 5.09
C MET A 247 0.98 14.91 5.52
N PRO A 248 -0.34 14.58 5.49
CA PRO A 248 -0.81 13.27 5.93
C PRO A 248 -0.32 12.17 5.00
N GLN A 249 0.16 11.10 5.62
CA GLN A 249 0.74 9.92 4.97
C GLN A 249 -0.11 8.68 5.30
N ASP A 250 0.54 7.60 5.76
CA ASP A 250 -0.12 6.34 6.08
C ASP A 250 -1.26 6.49 7.09
N VAL A 251 -2.26 5.65 6.93
CA VAL A 251 -3.48 5.61 7.74
C VAL A 251 -3.66 4.20 8.31
N LYS A 252 -3.96 4.08 9.61
CA LYS A 252 -4.28 2.80 10.25
C LYS A 252 -5.45 2.93 11.20
N LEU A 253 -6.38 1.99 11.11
CA LEU A 253 -7.47 1.83 12.06
C LEU A 253 -6.95 1.21 13.36
N SER A 254 -7.47 1.64 14.53
CA SER A 254 -7.21 0.96 15.80
C SER A 254 -7.81 -0.46 15.81
N PRO A 255 -7.28 -1.40 16.60
CA PRO A 255 -7.83 -2.75 16.71
C PRO A 255 -9.32 -2.77 17.06
N ASP A 256 -9.77 -1.87 17.95
CA ASP A 256 -11.17 -1.74 18.36
C ASP A 256 -12.09 -1.09 17.30
N GLY A 257 -11.55 -0.73 16.15
CA GLY A 257 -12.28 -0.12 15.05
C GLY A 257 -12.80 1.30 15.28
N ARG A 258 -12.33 1.99 16.35
CA ARG A 258 -12.90 3.29 16.79
C ARG A 258 -12.09 4.51 16.42
N THR A 259 -10.79 4.35 16.14
CA THR A 259 -9.89 5.48 15.91
C THR A 259 -8.98 5.20 14.72
N PHE A 260 -8.94 6.12 13.77
CA PHE A 260 -7.87 6.15 12.78
C PHE A 260 -6.67 6.90 13.32
N TYR A 261 -5.49 6.39 13.03
CA TYR A 261 -4.20 7.03 13.19
C TYR A 261 -3.73 7.47 11.82
N VAL A 262 -3.36 8.72 11.66
CA VAL A 262 -2.88 9.31 10.40
C VAL A 262 -1.50 9.88 10.65
N ALA A 263 -0.48 9.33 10.04
CA ALA A 263 0.87 9.87 10.12
C ALA A 263 0.93 11.23 9.43
N ASP A 264 1.67 12.16 10.00
CA ASP A 264 1.86 13.51 9.43
C ASP A 264 3.35 13.81 9.37
N MET A 265 3.87 13.79 8.15
CA MET A 265 5.30 13.93 7.90
C MET A 265 5.81 15.32 8.23
N ALA A 266 5.06 16.36 7.91
CA ALA A 266 5.47 17.75 8.10
C ALA A 266 5.42 18.17 9.57
N THR A 267 4.36 17.78 10.31
CA THR A 267 4.21 18.17 11.73
C THR A 267 4.88 17.20 12.70
N GLY A 268 5.33 16.03 12.22
CA GLY A 268 6.17 15.09 12.98
C GLY A 268 5.40 14.33 14.05
N GLY A 269 4.28 13.74 13.69
CA GLY A 269 3.47 12.95 14.58
C GLY A 269 2.28 12.27 13.93
N VAL A 270 1.25 11.99 14.72
CA VAL A 270 0.09 11.24 14.29
C VAL A 270 -1.19 11.94 14.73
N TRP A 271 -2.07 12.21 13.79
CA TRP A 271 -3.44 12.65 14.06
C TRP A 271 -4.31 11.46 14.43
N LEU A 272 -5.14 11.63 15.45
CA LEU A 272 -6.20 10.68 15.80
C LEU A 272 -7.52 11.20 15.26
N VAL A 273 -8.27 10.35 14.56
CA VAL A 273 -9.57 10.66 13.96
C VAL A 273 -10.59 9.63 14.44
N ASP A 274 -11.73 10.07 14.93
CA ASP A 274 -12.84 9.18 15.33
C ASP A 274 -13.42 8.48 14.11
N ALA A 275 -13.40 7.15 14.11
CA ALA A 275 -13.79 6.35 12.93
C ALA A 275 -15.31 6.34 12.66
N ARG A 276 -16.15 6.67 13.66
CA ARG A 276 -17.60 6.74 13.50
C ARG A 276 -18.04 8.10 12.97
N THR A 277 -17.58 9.19 13.60
CA THR A 277 -18.00 10.57 13.30
C THR A 277 -17.13 11.24 12.24
N MET A 278 -15.96 10.66 11.94
CA MET A 278 -14.95 11.25 11.08
C MET A 278 -14.58 12.67 11.51
N ARG A 279 -14.33 12.83 12.82
CA ARG A 279 -13.87 14.09 13.41
C ARG A 279 -12.45 13.94 13.94
N LYS A 280 -11.64 14.94 13.70
CA LYS A 280 -10.30 15.08 14.29
C LYS A 280 -10.42 15.12 15.82
N LEU A 281 -9.67 14.28 16.52
CA LEU A 281 -9.66 14.21 17.99
C LEU A 281 -8.50 14.99 18.57
N ARG A 282 -7.26 14.57 18.27
CA ARG A 282 -6.03 15.17 18.79
C ARG A 282 -4.81 14.77 17.94
N PHE A 283 -3.69 15.39 18.24
CA PHE A 283 -2.38 15.10 17.67
C PHE A 283 -1.43 14.54 18.74
N GLU A 284 -0.67 13.51 18.39
CA GLU A 284 0.38 12.92 19.23
C GLU A 284 1.73 13.09 18.53
N ARG A 285 2.68 13.76 19.17
CA ARG A 285 4.05 13.89 18.62
C ARG A 285 4.76 12.54 18.66
N THR A 286 5.39 12.16 17.56
CA THR A 286 6.19 10.92 17.45
C THR A 286 7.64 11.22 17.09
N GLY A 287 7.89 11.95 16.03
CA GLY A 287 9.20 12.31 15.56
C GLY A 287 9.15 12.94 14.17
N ARG A 288 10.21 13.59 13.75
CA ARG A 288 10.28 14.25 12.45
C ARG A 288 10.12 13.25 11.30
N GLY A 289 9.25 13.61 10.34
CA GLY A 289 9.00 12.78 9.18
C GLY A 289 8.19 11.51 9.50
N ALA A 290 7.18 11.59 10.38
CA ALA A 290 6.29 10.47 10.66
C ALA A 290 5.61 10.02 9.37
N HIS A 291 5.71 8.70 9.04
CA HIS A 291 5.31 8.19 7.74
C HIS A 291 4.55 6.87 7.81
N GLY A 292 5.21 5.73 7.96
CA GLY A 292 4.57 4.42 7.97
C GLY A 292 4.01 4.03 9.34
N LEU A 293 2.89 3.32 9.35
CA LEU A 293 2.14 2.89 10.53
C LEU A 293 1.92 1.37 10.51
N TYR A 294 2.40 0.64 11.51
CA TYR A 294 2.33 -0.83 11.55
C TYR A 294 1.81 -1.33 12.89
N PRO A 295 0.62 -1.95 12.94
CA PRO A 295 0.15 -2.63 14.14
C PRO A 295 1.04 -3.81 14.51
N SER A 296 1.36 -3.96 15.81
CA SER A 296 1.97 -5.18 16.31
C SER A 296 1.01 -6.36 16.14
N ARG A 297 1.54 -7.58 15.96
CA ARG A 297 0.72 -8.77 15.72
C ARG A 297 -0.18 -9.17 16.90
N ASP A 298 0.11 -8.66 18.09
CA ASP A 298 -0.73 -8.83 19.28
C ASP A 298 -1.76 -7.69 19.46
N SER A 299 -1.83 -6.76 18.51
CA SER A 299 -2.75 -5.62 18.51
C SER A 299 -2.60 -4.66 19.71
N LYS A 300 -1.40 -4.63 20.36
CA LYS A 300 -1.18 -3.75 21.52
C LYS A 300 -0.49 -2.44 21.18
N LEU A 301 0.38 -2.46 20.16
CA LEU A 301 1.23 -1.34 19.79
C LEU A 301 1.06 -0.97 18.32
N LEU A 302 1.24 0.31 18.02
CA LEU A 302 1.41 0.86 16.68
C LEU A 302 2.85 1.34 16.56
N TYR A 303 3.61 0.79 15.61
CA TYR A 303 4.93 1.27 15.24
C TYR A 303 4.78 2.42 14.25
N VAL A 304 5.38 3.56 14.54
CA VAL A 304 5.40 4.75 13.69
C VAL A 304 6.82 5.00 13.23
N SER A 305 7.09 4.90 11.94
CA SER A 305 8.40 5.26 11.38
C SER A 305 8.52 6.79 11.32
N ASN A 306 9.63 7.33 11.81
CA ASN A 306 9.96 8.76 11.75
C ASN A 306 11.14 8.94 10.79
N ARG A 307 10.82 9.08 9.50
CA ARG A 307 11.76 9.01 8.37
C ARG A 307 12.90 10.01 8.46
N SER A 308 12.61 11.25 8.84
CA SER A 308 13.61 12.32 8.94
C SER A 308 14.33 12.38 10.30
N GLU A 309 13.91 11.57 11.27
CA GLU A 309 14.55 11.47 12.61
C GLU A 309 15.41 10.21 12.75
N GLY A 310 15.21 9.19 11.91
CA GLY A 310 15.89 7.90 12.05
C GLY A 310 15.43 7.12 13.28
N SER A 311 14.14 7.16 13.57
CA SER A 311 13.57 6.53 14.76
C SER A 311 12.23 5.85 14.49
N ILE A 312 11.81 4.99 15.41
CA ILE A 312 10.49 4.36 15.44
C ILE A 312 9.85 4.68 16.79
N THR A 313 8.67 5.30 16.76
CA THR A 313 7.89 5.55 17.98
C THR A 313 6.82 4.48 18.13
N LEU A 314 6.63 3.97 19.36
CA LEU A 314 5.61 3.01 19.70
C LEU A 314 4.45 3.73 20.39
N ILE A 315 3.26 3.62 19.83
CA ILE A 315 2.02 4.11 20.43
C ILE A 315 1.26 2.92 21.01
N SER A 316 0.83 3.03 22.26
CA SER A 316 -0.07 2.02 22.86
C SER A 316 -1.50 2.23 22.35
N PHE A 317 -2.12 1.21 21.78
CA PHE A 317 -3.53 1.26 21.40
C PHE A 317 -4.46 1.43 22.60
N ARG A 318 -4.08 0.92 23.77
CA ARG A 318 -4.87 1.07 25.01
C ARG A 318 -4.93 2.50 25.50
N THR A 319 -3.80 3.21 25.56
CA THR A 319 -3.72 4.58 26.04
C THR A 319 -3.82 5.62 24.92
N ARG A 320 -3.62 5.17 23.66
CA ARG A 320 -3.54 6.01 22.45
C ARG A 320 -2.44 7.09 22.55
N ARG A 321 -1.34 6.79 23.28
CA ARG A 321 -0.21 7.69 23.51
C ARG A 321 1.11 7.00 23.17
N PRO A 322 2.16 7.76 22.78
CA PRO A 322 3.52 7.27 22.70
C PRO A 322 3.97 6.68 24.04
N VAL A 323 4.57 5.48 24.01
CA VAL A 323 5.07 4.78 25.21
C VAL A 323 6.56 4.46 25.14
N ARG A 324 7.13 4.44 23.93
CA ARG A 324 8.56 4.14 23.72
C ARG A 324 9.01 4.70 22.37
N LYS A 325 10.30 4.96 22.25
CA LYS A 325 10.95 5.33 20.98
C LYS A 325 12.25 4.54 20.83
N TRP A 326 12.45 3.95 19.66
CA TRP A 326 13.70 3.32 19.24
C TRP A 326 14.43 4.24 18.26
N ARG A 327 15.75 4.36 18.42
CA ARG A 327 16.59 5.10 17.49
C ARG A 327 17.45 4.12 16.71
N LEU A 328 17.54 4.31 15.39
CA LEU A 328 18.44 3.52 14.56
C LEU A 328 19.88 3.91 14.84
N PRO A 329 20.79 2.93 15.06
CA PRO A 329 22.21 3.20 15.21
C PRO A 329 22.78 3.92 13.98
N GLY A 330 23.48 5.02 14.18
CA GLY A 330 24.00 5.86 13.10
C GLY A 330 22.93 6.66 12.33
N GLY A 331 21.69 6.73 12.84
CA GLY A 331 20.58 7.38 12.16
C GLY A 331 20.04 6.55 10.98
N GLY A 332 19.30 7.20 10.09
CA GLY A 332 18.71 6.56 8.91
C GLY A 332 17.39 7.22 8.50
N SER A 333 16.71 6.61 7.55
CA SER A 333 15.43 7.09 7.05
C SER A 333 14.39 5.97 7.00
N PRO A 334 14.02 5.37 8.17
CA PRO A 334 13.03 4.29 8.21
C PRO A 334 11.70 4.80 7.63
N ASP A 335 11.18 4.07 6.66
CA ASP A 335 10.06 4.52 5.84
C ASP A 335 8.91 3.52 5.86
N MET A 336 8.66 2.86 4.76
CA MET A 336 7.52 1.94 4.61
C MET A 336 7.94 0.48 4.73
N GLY A 337 7.02 -0.37 5.23
CA GLY A 337 7.36 -1.79 5.39
C GLY A 337 6.28 -2.66 5.99
N GLY A 338 6.65 -3.53 6.92
CA GLY A 338 5.71 -4.45 7.56
C GLY A 338 6.33 -5.30 8.65
N VAL A 339 5.47 -5.96 9.42
CA VAL A 339 5.87 -6.87 10.50
C VAL A 339 5.88 -8.31 9.97
N SER A 340 6.90 -9.09 10.31
CA SER A 340 7.00 -10.52 9.96
C SER A 340 5.77 -11.32 10.43
N ALA A 341 5.54 -12.49 9.84
CA ALA A 341 4.38 -13.33 10.15
C ALA A 341 4.31 -13.76 11.62
N ASP A 342 5.46 -13.99 12.24
CA ASP A 342 5.58 -14.35 13.65
C ASP A 342 5.55 -13.15 14.60
N GLY A 343 5.54 -11.94 14.06
CA GLY A 343 5.51 -10.69 14.82
C GLY A 343 6.84 -10.24 15.41
N ARG A 344 7.96 -10.94 15.14
CA ARG A 344 9.24 -10.71 15.78
C ARG A 344 10.12 -9.66 15.15
N VAL A 345 9.93 -9.38 13.86
CA VAL A 345 10.76 -8.45 13.10
C VAL A 345 9.90 -7.41 12.41
N LEU A 346 10.23 -6.15 12.61
CA LEU A 346 9.73 -5.02 11.83
C LEU A 346 10.73 -4.73 10.72
N TRP A 347 10.29 -4.86 9.47
CA TRP A 347 11.05 -4.57 8.27
C TRP A 347 10.66 -3.21 7.74
N LEU A 348 11.63 -2.33 7.54
CA LEU A 348 11.40 -0.98 6.99
C LEU A 348 12.41 -0.67 5.90
N SER A 349 11.96 -0.08 4.81
CA SER A 349 12.84 0.53 3.83
C SER A 349 13.55 1.75 4.43
N GLY A 350 14.77 2.01 3.99
CA GLY A 350 15.54 3.21 4.30
C GLY A 350 15.60 4.12 3.09
N ARG A 351 14.51 4.89 2.87
CA ARG A 351 14.20 5.66 1.66
C ARG A 351 15.40 6.42 1.07
N TYR A 352 16.14 7.13 1.93
CA TYR A 352 17.24 8.00 1.51
C TYR A 352 18.61 7.35 1.67
N ASN A 353 18.68 6.13 2.21
CA ASN A 353 19.93 5.43 2.50
C ASN A 353 20.17 4.23 1.58
N GLY A 354 19.23 3.85 0.71
CA GLY A 354 19.35 2.67 -0.16
C GLY A 354 19.53 1.38 0.63
N VAL A 355 18.79 1.22 1.73
CA VAL A 355 18.89 0.04 2.62
C VAL A 355 17.52 -0.47 3.05
N VAL A 356 17.50 -1.67 3.61
CA VAL A 356 16.37 -2.20 4.39
C VAL A 356 16.84 -2.45 5.82
N TYR A 357 16.02 -2.05 6.78
CA TYR A 357 16.24 -2.29 8.21
C TYR A 357 15.37 -3.46 8.68
N ALA A 358 15.96 -4.46 9.34
CA ALA A 358 15.27 -5.48 10.11
C ALA A 358 15.46 -5.18 11.59
N ILE A 359 14.36 -4.95 12.30
CA ILE A 359 14.37 -4.45 13.69
C ILE A 359 13.60 -5.43 14.58
N SER A 360 14.20 -5.86 15.69
CA SER A 360 13.54 -6.69 16.69
C SER A 360 12.35 -5.94 17.30
N THR A 361 11.13 -6.50 17.20
CA THR A 361 9.93 -5.89 17.77
C THR A 361 9.88 -5.93 19.30
N SER A 362 10.63 -6.83 19.93
CA SER A 362 10.69 -6.93 21.40
C SER A 362 11.66 -5.93 22.03
N THR A 363 12.80 -5.67 21.36
CA THR A 363 13.88 -4.84 21.93
C THR A 363 14.11 -3.53 21.22
N GLY A 364 13.70 -3.41 19.94
CA GLY A 364 14.03 -2.29 19.05
C GLY A 364 15.46 -2.34 18.50
N ARG A 365 16.20 -3.44 18.78
CA ARG A 365 17.57 -3.61 18.25
C ARG A 365 17.54 -3.83 16.75
N LEU A 366 18.41 -3.14 16.02
CA LEU A 366 18.68 -3.39 14.61
C LEU A 366 19.35 -4.78 14.47
N LEU A 367 18.70 -5.68 13.74
CA LEU A 367 19.17 -7.04 13.44
C LEU A 367 19.99 -7.06 12.16
N HIS A 368 19.46 -6.41 11.10
CA HIS A 368 20.12 -6.31 9.81
C HIS A 368 19.96 -4.91 9.23
N ARG A 369 20.99 -4.46 8.50
CA ARG A 369 20.97 -3.32 7.61
C ARG A 369 21.46 -3.82 6.25
N ILE A 370 20.56 -3.94 5.29
CA ILE A 370 20.80 -4.62 4.02
C ILE A 370 20.80 -3.56 2.93
N THR A 371 21.91 -3.46 2.19
CA THR A 371 21.99 -2.57 1.02
C THR A 371 21.12 -3.11 -0.11
N VAL A 372 20.29 -2.24 -0.70
CA VAL A 372 19.39 -2.50 -1.82
C VAL A 372 19.53 -1.40 -2.87
N GLY A 373 18.68 -1.42 -3.89
CA GLY A 373 18.65 -0.36 -4.89
C GLY A 373 18.30 1.02 -4.30
N GLN A 374 18.35 2.05 -5.12
CA GLN A 374 18.14 3.43 -4.70
C GLN A 374 16.67 3.79 -4.53
N GLY A 375 16.35 4.50 -3.45
CA GLY A 375 15.00 4.96 -3.12
C GLY A 375 14.03 3.83 -2.77
N PRO A 376 14.41 2.82 -1.94
CA PRO A 376 13.48 1.77 -1.52
C PRO A 376 12.29 2.39 -0.80
N HIS A 377 11.06 1.88 -1.07
CA HIS A 377 9.85 2.46 -0.50
C HIS A 377 8.91 1.40 0.09
N GLY A 378 7.70 1.26 -0.40
CA GLY A 378 6.65 0.42 0.16
C GLY A 378 6.93 -1.07 0.02
N LEU A 379 7.89 -1.59 0.81
CA LEU A 379 8.25 -3.01 0.78
C LEU A 379 7.12 -3.90 1.33
N CYS A 380 7.03 -5.11 0.79
CA CYS A 380 6.10 -6.14 1.24
C CYS A 380 6.85 -7.26 1.96
N VAL A 381 6.48 -7.53 3.20
CA VAL A 381 6.93 -8.71 3.94
C VAL A 381 5.97 -9.86 3.62
N TRP A 382 6.46 -10.96 3.05
CA TRP A 382 5.64 -12.11 2.65
C TRP A 382 6.23 -13.42 3.16
N PRO A 383 5.44 -14.43 3.58
CA PRO A 383 3.98 -14.40 3.75
C PRO A 383 3.53 -13.60 4.97
N GLN A 384 2.24 -13.22 4.98
CA GLN A 384 1.62 -12.54 6.12
C GLN A 384 0.37 -13.29 6.61
N PRO A 385 0.11 -13.31 7.95
CA PRO A 385 -1.12 -13.88 8.48
C PRO A 385 -2.32 -13.00 8.12
N GLY A 386 -3.44 -13.64 7.84
CA GLY A 386 -4.69 -13.00 7.44
C GLY A 386 -5.47 -13.89 6.50
N ARG A 387 -6.71 -13.52 6.22
CA ARG A 387 -7.62 -14.24 5.34
C ARG A 387 -7.72 -13.60 3.97
N TYR A 388 -7.59 -12.29 3.90
CA TYR A 388 -7.60 -11.49 2.67
C TYR A 388 -6.85 -10.18 2.90
N SER A 389 -6.35 -9.60 1.83
CA SER A 389 -5.71 -8.29 1.84
C SER A 389 -6.71 -7.21 1.43
N ILE A 390 -6.66 -6.06 2.07
CA ILE A 390 -7.33 -4.85 1.60
C ILE A 390 -6.34 -3.88 0.96
N GLY A 391 -5.10 -4.34 0.73
CA GLY A 391 -4.11 -3.62 -0.05
C GLY A 391 -2.99 -3.00 0.77
N HIS A 392 -2.36 -2.00 0.20
CA HIS A 392 -1.16 -1.35 0.74
C HIS A 392 -0.14 -2.40 1.19
N THR A 393 0.98 -2.14 1.69
CA THR A 393 2.03 -3.10 2.07
C THR A 393 1.60 -4.27 3.00
N GLY A 394 0.36 -4.75 2.89
CA GLY A 394 -0.16 -5.92 3.60
C GLY A 394 -1.08 -5.58 4.77
N ILE A 395 -2.06 -4.73 4.55
CA ILE A 395 -3.18 -4.59 5.49
C ILE A 395 -4.11 -5.79 5.30
N LEU A 396 -4.03 -6.77 6.21
CA LEU A 396 -4.81 -8.00 6.16
C LEU A 396 -5.88 -8.03 7.25
N ARG A 397 -6.99 -8.71 6.91
CA ARG A 397 -8.14 -8.87 7.81
C ARG A 397 -8.49 -10.34 8.03
#